data_8795384af1bf5e28f0a901d6a4877731
#
_entry.id   8795384af1bf5e28f0a901d6a4877731
#
_cell.length_a   1.000
_cell.length_b   1.000
_cell.length_c   1.000
_cell.angle_alpha   90.00
_cell.angle_beta   90.00
_cell.angle_gamma   90.00
#
_symmetry.space_group_name_H-M   'P 1'
#
loop_
_entity.id
_entity.type
_entity.pdbx_description
1 polymer ?
#
loop_
_entity_poly.entity_id
_entity_poly.type
_entity_poly.pdbx_seq_one_letter_code
_entity_poly.pdbx_strand_id
1 'polypeptide(L)'
;MMLVEQTSAPATALPVADFRDHLRLGTGFADDGAENSLLETFLRAAIAAVEAWTGKVLLERDFALSLMAWRDARMQTLPVAPVSEVRAIRIIDCLDWETIVDPSKCRLQQDTHRPVVMARGSRLPTIPPQGSVSIEFTAGFGESWANVPADLAQAVMLLAAYYYEYRHEMRVGAAVMPYGVSSLVDRWRNVRILGGGV
;
A
#
# COMPACT_ATOMS: atom_id res chain seq x y z
N MET A 1 3.99 16.22 3.90
CA MET A 1 3.23 14.97 3.94
C MET A 1 4.22 13.82 4.02
N MET A 2 4.12 12.98 5.02
CA MET A 2 4.94 11.79 5.21
C MET A 2 4.01 10.59 5.50
N LEU A 3 4.17 9.51 4.72
CA LEU A 3 3.48 8.24 4.96
C LEU A 3 4.50 7.25 5.50
N VAL A 4 4.17 6.60 6.61
CA VAL A 4 5.02 5.59 7.25
C VAL A 4 4.19 4.31 7.40
N GLU A 5 4.75 3.21 6.93
CA GLU A 5 4.23 1.87 7.19
C GLU A 5 4.61 1.47 8.62
N GLN A 6 3.63 1.13 9.45
CA GLN A 6 3.83 0.78 10.87
C GLN A 6 3.99 -0.73 11.07
N THR A 7 3.33 -1.52 10.24
CA THR A 7 3.42 -2.97 10.27
C THR A 7 3.78 -3.50 8.88
N SER A 8 4.56 -4.57 8.81
CA SER A 8 4.88 -5.25 7.55
C SER A 8 3.97 -6.45 7.33
N ALA A 9 3.72 -6.80 6.07
CA ALA A 9 3.00 -8.03 5.75
C ALA A 9 3.75 -9.25 6.30
N PRO A 10 3.09 -10.12 7.09
CA PRO A 10 3.73 -11.29 7.68
C PRO A 10 4.15 -12.28 6.59
N ALA A 11 5.24 -13.02 6.81
CA ALA A 11 5.72 -14.02 5.86
C ALA A 11 4.67 -15.10 5.56
N THR A 12 3.84 -15.41 6.55
CA THR A 12 2.74 -16.39 6.43
C THR A 12 1.63 -15.97 5.46
N ALA A 13 1.50 -14.67 5.17
CA ALA A 13 0.53 -14.17 4.20
C ALA A 13 1.05 -14.20 2.75
N LEU A 14 2.34 -14.47 2.56
CA LEU A 14 2.94 -14.52 1.23
C LEU A 14 2.72 -15.90 0.57
N PRO A 15 2.40 -15.95 -0.72
CA PRO A 15 2.11 -17.18 -1.44
C PRO A 15 3.39 -17.89 -1.92
N VAL A 16 4.30 -18.23 -1.00
CA VAL A 16 5.61 -18.81 -1.36
C VAL A 16 5.46 -20.19 -2.00
N ALA A 17 4.50 -21.00 -1.52
CA ALA A 17 4.21 -22.31 -2.11
C ALA A 17 3.67 -22.17 -3.55
N ASP A 18 2.68 -21.31 -3.75
CA ASP A 18 2.10 -21.05 -5.08
C ASP A 18 3.16 -20.49 -6.04
N PHE A 19 4.07 -19.67 -5.54
CA PHE A 19 5.16 -19.12 -6.35
C PHE A 19 6.19 -20.19 -6.74
N ARG A 20 6.50 -21.13 -5.84
CA ARG A 20 7.34 -22.29 -6.16
C ARG A 20 6.72 -23.13 -7.27
N ASP A 21 5.41 -23.41 -7.17
CA ASP A 21 4.67 -24.16 -8.20
C ASP A 21 4.64 -23.37 -9.53
N HIS A 22 4.46 -22.06 -9.49
CA HIS A 22 4.50 -21.19 -10.67
C HIS A 22 5.84 -21.28 -11.41
N LEU A 23 6.95 -21.32 -10.67
CA LEU A 23 8.31 -21.50 -11.22
C LEU A 23 8.61 -22.93 -11.64
N ARG A 24 7.71 -23.90 -11.37
CA ARG A 24 7.91 -25.34 -11.63
C ARG A 24 9.17 -25.89 -10.93
N LEU A 25 9.50 -25.36 -9.78
CA LEU A 25 10.62 -25.87 -8.97
C LEU A 25 10.19 -27.21 -8.36
N GLY A 26 10.90 -28.28 -8.72
CA GLY A 26 10.58 -29.63 -8.24
C GLY A 26 10.76 -29.75 -6.73
N THR A 27 9.96 -30.63 -6.11
CA THR A 27 10.05 -30.96 -4.67
C THR A 27 11.20 -31.91 -4.32
N GLY A 28 12.10 -32.20 -5.26
CA GLY A 28 13.21 -33.12 -5.09
C GLY A 28 14.49 -32.40 -4.67
N PHE A 29 15.01 -32.81 -3.51
CA PHE A 29 16.22 -32.39 -2.82
C PHE A 29 16.05 -31.24 -1.84
N ALA A 30 16.09 -31.59 -0.58
CA ALA A 30 16.27 -30.76 0.62
C ALA A 30 15.52 -29.42 0.57
N ASP A 31 14.40 -29.40 1.26
CA ASP A 31 13.67 -28.17 1.63
C ASP A 31 14.54 -27.36 2.60
N ASP A 32 15.67 -26.86 2.09
CA ASP A 32 16.53 -25.95 2.81
C ASP A 32 15.80 -24.61 2.84
N GLY A 33 15.36 -24.17 4.02
CA GLY A 33 14.65 -22.91 4.21
C GLY A 33 15.29 -21.67 3.55
N ALA A 34 16.53 -21.79 3.06
CA ALA A 34 17.24 -20.82 2.25
C ALA A 34 16.55 -20.50 0.91
N GLU A 35 15.98 -21.51 0.22
CA GLU A 35 15.25 -21.27 -1.04
C GLU A 35 13.95 -20.51 -0.79
N ASN A 36 13.22 -20.87 0.26
CA ASN A 36 11.99 -20.15 0.64
C ASN A 36 12.27 -18.69 0.96
N SER A 37 13.35 -18.38 1.68
CA SER A 37 13.76 -17.01 1.97
C SER A 37 14.09 -16.21 0.71
N LEU A 38 14.72 -16.86 -0.27
CA LEU A 38 15.00 -16.23 -1.57
C LEU A 38 13.70 -15.93 -2.35
N LEU A 39 12.78 -16.90 -2.42
CA LEU A 39 11.48 -16.73 -3.08
C LEU A 39 10.64 -15.63 -2.39
N GLU A 40 10.65 -15.59 -1.06
CA GLU A 40 10.01 -14.53 -0.29
C GLU A 40 10.57 -13.14 -0.67
N THR A 41 11.88 -13.03 -0.82
CA THR A 41 12.52 -11.77 -1.20
C THR A 41 12.03 -11.27 -2.57
N PHE A 42 11.92 -12.14 -3.58
CA PHE A 42 11.40 -11.76 -4.89
C PHE A 42 9.91 -11.43 -4.85
N LEU A 43 9.11 -12.16 -4.08
CA LEU A 43 7.70 -11.83 -3.88
C LEU A 43 7.53 -10.45 -3.24
N ARG A 44 8.27 -10.15 -2.16
CA ARG A 44 8.22 -8.84 -1.52
C ARG A 44 8.64 -7.71 -2.47
N ALA A 45 9.68 -7.92 -3.27
CA ALA A 45 10.11 -6.94 -4.26
C ALA A 45 9.04 -6.71 -5.35
N ALA A 46 8.40 -7.77 -5.83
CA ALA A 46 7.33 -7.68 -6.81
C ALA A 46 6.08 -6.99 -6.25
N ILE A 47 5.67 -7.32 -5.01
CA ILE A 47 4.58 -6.67 -4.30
C ILE A 47 4.87 -5.16 -4.20
N ALA A 48 6.03 -4.78 -3.69
CA ALA A 48 6.41 -3.38 -3.55
C ALA A 48 6.38 -2.61 -4.89
N ALA A 49 6.84 -3.24 -5.98
CA ALA A 49 6.82 -2.63 -7.31
C ALA A 49 5.38 -2.44 -7.84
N VAL A 50 4.51 -3.44 -7.69
CA VAL A 50 3.10 -3.36 -8.10
C VAL A 50 2.35 -2.32 -7.26
N GLU A 51 2.59 -2.28 -5.95
CA GLU A 51 2.01 -1.29 -5.03
C GLU A 51 2.45 0.15 -5.39
N ALA A 52 3.76 0.34 -5.64
CA ALA A 52 4.29 1.64 -6.07
C ALA A 52 3.69 2.12 -7.41
N TRP A 53 3.46 1.19 -8.35
CA TRP A 53 2.89 1.49 -9.66
C TRP A 53 1.41 1.85 -9.61
N THR A 54 0.65 1.16 -8.76
CA THR A 54 -0.81 1.28 -8.70
C THR A 54 -1.30 2.25 -7.61
N GLY A 55 -0.48 2.51 -6.59
CA GLY A 55 -0.91 3.19 -5.36
C GLY A 55 -1.84 2.33 -4.51
N LYS A 56 -1.87 1.00 -4.75
CA LYS A 56 -2.64 0.04 -3.96
C LYS A 56 -1.75 -0.58 -2.89
N VAL A 57 -2.38 -1.03 -1.81
CA VAL A 57 -1.78 -1.91 -0.80
C VAL A 57 -2.40 -3.28 -0.98
N LEU A 58 -1.60 -4.30 -1.26
CA LEU A 58 -2.11 -5.64 -1.58
C LEU A 58 -2.51 -6.41 -0.33
N LEU A 59 -1.61 -6.51 0.64
CA LEU A 59 -1.85 -7.16 1.93
C LEU A 59 -2.09 -6.11 3.00
N GLU A 60 -3.05 -6.36 3.87
CA GLU A 60 -3.47 -5.41 4.89
C GLU A 60 -2.33 -5.07 5.88
N ARG A 61 -2.12 -3.78 6.10
CA ARG A 61 -1.08 -3.22 6.96
C ARG A 61 -1.52 -1.89 7.56
N ASP A 62 -0.87 -1.52 8.66
CA ASP A 62 -1.11 -0.25 9.34
C ASP A 62 -0.15 0.82 8.84
N PHE A 63 -0.71 2.00 8.68
CA PHE A 63 0.01 3.19 8.21
C PHE A 63 -0.27 4.39 9.09
N ALA A 64 0.71 5.29 9.18
CA ALA A 64 0.57 6.62 9.74
C ALA A 64 0.87 7.68 8.68
N LEU A 65 -0.08 8.58 8.46
CA LEU A 65 0.05 9.74 7.57
C LEU A 65 0.20 11.00 8.38
N SER A 66 1.35 11.66 8.29
CA SER A 66 1.61 12.95 8.96
C SER A 66 1.49 14.10 7.97
N LEU A 67 0.74 15.14 8.38
CA LEU A 67 0.49 16.36 7.60
C LEU A 67 0.65 17.58 8.49
N MET A 68 1.12 18.69 7.92
CA MET A 68 1.18 19.99 8.62
C MET A 68 -0.06 20.87 8.35
N ALA A 69 -0.82 20.53 7.31
CA ALA A 69 -2.06 21.20 6.98
C ALA A 69 -2.98 20.25 6.22
N TRP A 70 -4.28 20.40 6.37
CA TRP A 70 -5.26 19.73 5.53
C TRP A 70 -5.17 20.25 4.10
N ARG A 71 -5.30 19.36 3.13
CA ARG A 71 -5.31 19.74 1.72
C ARG A 71 -6.60 20.46 1.34
N ASP A 72 -7.68 20.09 1.98
CA ASP A 72 -9.00 20.73 1.88
C ASP A 72 -9.60 20.85 3.27
N ALA A 73 -10.39 21.89 3.53
CA ALA A 73 -10.97 22.17 4.84
C ALA A 73 -12.01 21.11 5.29
N ARG A 74 -12.60 20.39 4.36
CA ARG A 74 -13.68 19.42 4.61
C ARG A 74 -13.24 17.97 4.44
N MET A 75 -12.17 17.73 3.69
CA MET A 75 -11.74 16.38 3.34
C MET A 75 -10.23 16.26 3.18
N GLN A 76 -9.69 15.08 3.49
CA GLN A 76 -8.31 14.70 3.28
C GLN A 76 -8.25 13.36 2.55
N THR A 77 -7.71 13.37 1.35
CA THR A 77 -7.46 12.14 0.58
C THR A 77 -6.28 11.38 1.20
N LEU A 78 -6.44 10.07 1.34
CA LEU A 78 -5.37 9.17 1.77
C LEU A 78 -4.52 8.75 0.55
N PRO A 79 -3.20 8.57 0.74
CA PRO A 79 -2.28 8.37 -0.37
C PRO A 79 -2.28 6.96 -0.96
N VAL A 80 -2.82 5.98 -0.24
CA VAL A 80 -2.91 4.57 -0.64
C VAL A 80 -4.33 4.06 -0.54
N ALA A 81 -4.65 2.98 -1.23
CA ALA A 81 -5.98 2.37 -1.28
C ALA A 81 -5.88 0.84 -1.48
N PRO A 82 -6.90 0.08 -1.16
CA PRO A 82 -8.08 0.47 -0.41
C PRO A 82 -7.76 0.72 1.07
N VAL A 83 -8.56 1.53 1.75
CA VAL A 83 -8.48 1.73 3.19
C VAL A 83 -9.70 1.10 3.83
N SER A 84 -9.48 0.20 4.76
CA SER A 84 -10.55 -0.51 5.50
C SER A 84 -11.05 0.31 6.70
N GLU A 85 -10.13 0.95 7.45
CA GLU A 85 -10.44 1.65 8.67
C GLU A 85 -9.49 2.84 8.91
N VAL A 86 -10.00 3.89 9.54
CA VAL A 86 -9.23 4.95 10.18
C VAL A 86 -9.27 4.71 11.68
N ARG A 87 -8.13 4.33 12.26
CA ARG A 87 -8.00 3.92 13.68
C ARG A 87 -7.97 5.10 14.61
N ALA A 88 -7.16 6.12 14.27
CA ALA A 88 -7.05 7.33 15.07
C ALA A 88 -6.66 8.53 14.21
N ILE A 89 -7.09 9.70 14.65
CA ILE A 89 -6.61 10.99 14.15
C ILE A 89 -6.11 11.75 15.37
N ARG A 90 -4.83 12.15 15.35
CA ARG A 90 -4.21 12.92 16.43
C ARG A 90 -3.77 14.28 15.90
N ILE A 91 -4.12 15.33 16.62
CA ILE A 91 -3.58 16.66 16.42
C ILE A 91 -2.42 16.84 17.38
N ILE A 92 -1.28 17.26 16.87
CA ILE A 92 -0.05 17.47 17.60
C ILE A 92 0.25 18.97 17.52
N ASP A 93 0.41 19.63 18.66
CA ASP A 93 0.75 21.05 18.69
C ASP A 93 2.25 21.31 18.61
N CYS A 94 2.66 22.58 18.70
CA CYS A 94 4.07 22.96 18.62
C CYS A 94 4.90 22.59 19.87
N LEU A 95 4.28 22.04 20.91
CA LEU A 95 4.90 21.54 22.14
C LEU A 95 4.85 20.02 22.22
N ASP A 96 4.53 19.35 21.11
CA ASP A 96 4.35 17.90 20.98
C ASP A 96 3.20 17.32 21.86
N TRP A 97 2.25 18.17 22.28
CA TRP A 97 1.04 17.67 22.94
C TRP A 97 0.09 17.06 21.93
N GLU A 98 -0.28 15.80 22.17
CA GLU A 98 -1.21 15.05 21.35
C GLU A 98 -2.65 15.17 21.84
N THR A 99 -3.57 15.50 20.95
CA THR A 99 -5.01 15.48 21.19
C THR A 99 -5.67 14.50 20.23
N ILE A 100 -6.29 13.46 20.76
CA ILE A 100 -7.05 12.50 19.94
C ILE A 100 -8.34 13.17 19.49
N VAL A 101 -8.60 13.15 18.20
CA VAL A 101 -9.85 13.65 17.60
C VAL A 101 -10.95 12.65 17.88
N ASP A 102 -12.10 13.14 18.38
CA ASP A 102 -13.29 12.32 18.58
C ASP A 102 -13.71 11.65 17.23
N PRO A 103 -13.85 10.31 17.18
CA PRO A 103 -14.26 9.58 15.97
C PRO A 103 -15.59 10.08 15.38
N SER A 104 -16.47 10.67 16.21
CA SER A 104 -17.73 11.25 15.74
C SER A 104 -17.56 12.47 14.82
N LYS A 105 -16.39 13.13 14.83
CA LYS A 105 -16.11 14.33 14.01
C LYS A 105 -15.72 14.04 12.58
N CYS A 106 -15.20 12.85 12.32
CA CYS A 106 -14.71 12.43 11.02
C CYS A 106 -15.34 11.11 10.58
N ARG A 107 -15.32 10.84 9.29
CA ARG A 107 -15.70 9.54 8.73
C ARG A 107 -14.77 9.19 7.58
N LEU A 108 -14.50 7.91 7.43
CA LEU A 108 -13.89 7.37 6.22
C LEU A 108 -14.97 7.24 5.12
N GLN A 109 -14.70 7.82 3.96
CA GLN A 109 -15.38 7.45 2.72
C GLN A 109 -14.46 6.48 2.00
N GLN A 110 -14.86 5.21 2.01
CA GLN A 110 -14.13 4.15 1.32
C GLN A 110 -14.24 4.34 -0.19
N ASP A 111 -13.14 4.14 -0.87
CA ASP A 111 -13.05 4.15 -2.32
C ASP A 111 -11.86 3.29 -2.74
N THR A 112 -12.04 2.49 -3.78
CA THR A 112 -11.00 1.58 -4.28
C THR A 112 -9.78 2.32 -4.82
N HIS A 113 -9.93 3.57 -5.22
CA HIS A 113 -8.86 4.36 -5.82
C HIS A 113 -8.47 5.58 -4.98
N ARG A 114 -9.44 6.22 -4.31
CA ARG A 114 -9.26 7.51 -3.63
C ARG A 114 -10.03 7.55 -2.30
N PRO A 115 -9.64 6.77 -1.29
CA PRO A 115 -10.27 6.84 0.02
C PRO A 115 -10.04 8.22 0.64
N VAL A 116 -11.05 8.73 1.33
CA VAL A 116 -11.06 10.10 1.85
C VAL A 116 -11.54 10.13 3.30
N VAL A 117 -10.81 10.81 4.16
CA VAL A 117 -11.30 11.21 5.49
C VAL A 117 -12.11 12.48 5.32
N MET A 118 -13.38 12.46 5.68
CA MET A 118 -14.31 13.58 5.59
C MET A 118 -14.73 14.09 6.97
N ALA A 119 -14.88 15.40 7.09
CA ALA A 119 -15.53 15.98 8.25
C ALA A 119 -17.02 15.59 8.29
N ARG A 120 -17.55 15.24 9.46
CA ARG A 120 -19.01 15.11 9.66
C ARG A 120 -19.68 16.47 9.89
N GLY A 121 -18.90 17.49 10.29
CA GLY A 121 -19.32 18.87 10.42
C GLY A 121 -18.94 19.73 9.22
N SER A 122 -18.79 21.03 9.45
CA SER A 122 -18.45 22.00 8.41
C SER A 122 -17.01 21.89 7.93
N ARG A 123 -16.09 21.45 8.79
CA ARG A 123 -14.66 21.33 8.50
C ARG A 123 -13.97 20.25 9.35
N LEU A 124 -12.82 19.79 8.90
CA LEU A 124 -11.92 18.96 9.68
C LEU A 124 -11.39 19.72 10.90
N PRO A 125 -10.95 19.01 11.95
CA PRO A 125 -10.37 19.62 13.15
C PRO A 125 -9.21 20.55 12.80
N THR A 126 -9.12 21.68 13.50
CA THR A 126 -8.08 22.69 13.22
C THR A 126 -6.71 22.17 13.67
N ILE A 127 -5.72 22.26 12.77
CA ILE A 127 -4.32 22.03 13.13
C ILE A 127 -3.77 23.34 13.68
N PRO A 128 -3.18 23.36 14.88
CA PRO A 128 -2.58 24.56 15.46
C PRO A 128 -1.42 25.10 14.59
N PRO A 129 -1.07 26.39 14.69
CA PRO A 129 0.13 26.92 14.04
C PRO A 129 1.37 26.13 14.47
N GLN A 130 2.22 25.77 13.51
CA GLN A 130 3.42 24.92 13.70
C GLN A 130 3.14 23.50 14.23
N GLY A 131 1.88 23.12 14.35
CA GLY A 131 1.46 21.77 14.70
C GLY A 131 1.35 20.87 13.47
N SER A 132 0.90 19.65 13.74
CA SER A 132 0.70 18.63 12.71
C SER A 132 -0.54 17.78 13.03
N VAL A 133 -0.92 16.93 12.08
CA VAL A 133 -1.92 15.89 12.29
C VAL A 133 -1.33 14.56 11.88
N SER A 134 -1.57 13.53 12.68
CA SER A 134 -1.28 12.14 12.37
C SER A 134 -2.59 11.39 12.18
N ILE A 135 -2.72 10.70 11.03
CA ILE A 135 -3.85 9.83 10.71
C ILE A 135 -3.33 8.41 10.69
N GLU A 136 -3.79 7.58 11.61
CA GLU A 136 -3.49 6.15 11.65
C GLU A 136 -4.64 5.39 11.00
N PHE A 137 -4.30 4.54 10.03
CA PHE A 137 -5.30 3.81 9.28
C PHE A 137 -4.75 2.46 8.80
N THR A 138 -5.67 1.54 8.53
CA THR A 138 -5.39 0.22 7.99
C THR A 138 -5.74 0.23 6.50
N ALA A 139 -4.82 -0.24 5.67
CA ALA A 139 -5.01 -0.32 4.21
C ALA A 139 -4.58 -1.68 3.68
N GLY A 140 -5.28 -2.15 2.66
CA GLY A 140 -5.06 -3.43 1.99
C GLY A 140 -6.35 -4.10 1.58
N PHE A 141 -6.25 -5.11 0.70
CA PHE A 141 -7.41 -5.91 0.30
C PHE A 141 -7.82 -6.94 1.35
N GLY A 142 -6.93 -7.26 2.30
CA GLY A 142 -7.17 -8.16 3.41
C GLY A 142 -5.88 -8.79 3.95
N GLU A 143 -6.02 -9.58 5.02
CA GLU A 143 -4.89 -10.18 5.74
C GLU A 143 -4.20 -11.33 4.98
N SER A 144 -4.91 -11.98 4.06
CA SER A 144 -4.41 -13.15 3.33
C SER A 144 -4.28 -12.89 1.83
N TRP A 145 -3.40 -13.65 1.17
CA TRP A 145 -3.22 -13.60 -0.27
C TRP A 145 -4.50 -13.85 -1.08
N ALA A 146 -5.40 -14.68 -0.56
CA ALA A 146 -6.67 -14.98 -1.20
C ALA A 146 -7.61 -13.76 -1.34
N ASN A 147 -7.38 -12.70 -0.57
CA ASN A 147 -8.15 -11.46 -0.65
C ASN A 147 -7.67 -10.53 -1.77
N VAL A 148 -6.46 -10.77 -2.31
CA VAL A 148 -5.89 -9.95 -3.38
C VAL A 148 -6.62 -10.22 -4.70
N PRO A 149 -7.05 -9.19 -5.45
CA PRO A 149 -7.65 -9.36 -6.77
C PRO A 149 -6.78 -10.20 -7.70
N ALA A 150 -7.40 -11.12 -8.43
CA ALA A 150 -6.70 -12.13 -9.23
C ALA A 150 -5.71 -11.56 -10.26
N ASP A 151 -6.03 -10.42 -10.85
CA ASP A 151 -5.14 -9.73 -11.80
C ASP A 151 -3.91 -9.11 -11.11
N LEU A 152 -4.06 -8.53 -9.92
CA LEU A 152 -2.94 -8.04 -9.12
C LEU A 152 -2.09 -9.21 -8.60
N ALA A 153 -2.72 -10.29 -8.15
CA ALA A 153 -2.02 -11.50 -7.72
C ALA A 153 -1.20 -12.10 -8.87
N GLN A 154 -1.80 -12.21 -10.06
CA GLN A 154 -1.11 -12.69 -11.26
C GLN A 154 0.03 -11.76 -11.68
N ALA A 155 -0.16 -10.45 -11.59
CA ALA A 155 0.88 -9.46 -11.89
C ALA A 155 2.10 -9.63 -10.98
N VAL A 156 1.88 -9.85 -9.68
CA VAL A 156 2.96 -10.10 -8.70
C VAL A 156 3.69 -11.39 -9.04
N MET A 157 2.97 -12.50 -9.34
CA MET A 157 3.60 -13.78 -9.69
C MET A 157 4.49 -13.67 -10.93
N LEU A 158 4.00 -13.02 -11.99
CA LEU A 158 4.76 -12.80 -13.22
C LEU A 158 6.00 -11.92 -12.98
N LEU A 159 5.85 -10.87 -12.18
CA LEU A 159 6.95 -9.96 -11.89
C LEU A 159 8.01 -10.61 -10.99
N ALA A 160 7.58 -11.38 -9.99
CA ALA A 160 8.48 -12.13 -9.12
C ALA A 160 9.25 -13.20 -9.92
N ALA A 161 8.58 -13.90 -10.85
CA ALA A 161 9.23 -14.85 -11.76
C ALA A 161 10.26 -14.16 -12.65
N TYR A 162 9.92 -12.98 -13.19
CA TYR A 162 10.85 -12.18 -13.96
C TYR A 162 12.09 -11.80 -13.14
N TYR A 163 11.94 -11.38 -11.89
CA TYR A 163 13.06 -11.05 -11.00
C TYR A 163 13.90 -12.29 -10.65
N TYR A 164 13.27 -13.44 -10.50
CA TYR A 164 13.97 -14.71 -10.24
C TYR A 164 14.80 -15.15 -11.44
N GLU A 165 14.26 -15.08 -12.65
CA GLU A 165 14.93 -15.50 -13.88
C GLU A 165 16.12 -14.58 -14.24
N TYR A 166 15.92 -13.26 -14.11
CA TYR A 166 16.92 -12.24 -14.48
C TYR A 166 17.77 -11.73 -13.31
N ARG A 167 17.82 -12.46 -12.18
CA ARG A 167 18.55 -12.06 -10.98
C ARG A 167 20.05 -11.78 -11.20
N HIS A 168 20.63 -12.32 -12.25
CA HIS A 168 22.04 -12.12 -12.62
C HIS A 168 22.27 -11.01 -13.67
N GLU A 169 21.20 -10.51 -14.28
CA GLU A 169 21.25 -9.53 -15.37
C GLU A 169 20.79 -8.14 -14.91
N MET A 170 21.00 -7.76 -13.66
CA MET A 170 20.65 -6.42 -13.20
C MET A 170 21.46 -5.35 -13.95
N ARG A 171 21.04 -5.04 -15.17
CA ARG A 171 21.48 -3.84 -15.88
C ARG A 171 20.85 -2.64 -15.23
N VAL A 172 21.69 -1.76 -14.70
CA VAL A 172 21.33 -0.42 -14.26
C VAL A 172 20.54 0.27 -15.37
N GLY A 173 19.24 0.52 -15.16
CA GLY A 173 18.39 1.24 -16.10
C GLY A 173 17.13 0.53 -16.58
N ALA A 174 16.92 -0.75 -16.30
CA ALA A 174 15.75 -1.50 -16.74
C ALA A 174 14.65 -1.56 -15.66
N ALA A 175 14.19 -0.43 -15.17
CA ALA A 175 12.95 -0.33 -14.38
C ALA A 175 11.69 -0.36 -15.29
N VAL A 176 11.73 -1.09 -16.40
CA VAL A 176 10.58 -1.23 -17.28
C VAL A 176 9.80 -2.46 -16.83
N MET A 177 8.60 -2.21 -16.32
CA MET A 177 7.67 -3.29 -15.97
C MET A 177 7.36 -4.11 -17.24
N PRO A 178 7.47 -5.45 -17.21
CA PRO A 178 7.15 -6.27 -18.37
C PRO A 178 5.74 -5.99 -18.89
N TYR A 179 5.55 -5.97 -20.22
CA TYR A 179 4.26 -5.62 -20.82
C TYR A 179 3.10 -6.47 -20.30
N GLY A 180 3.32 -7.77 -20.10
CA GLY A 180 2.30 -8.67 -19.53
C GLY A 180 1.87 -8.28 -18.11
N VAL A 181 2.79 -7.71 -17.33
CA VAL A 181 2.49 -7.21 -15.97
C VAL A 181 1.77 -5.86 -16.05
N SER A 182 2.27 -4.93 -16.88
CA SER A 182 1.67 -3.59 -17.00
C SER A 182 0.21 -3.65 -17.46
N SER A 183 -0.13 -4.54 -18.39
CA SER A 183 -1.50 -4.72 -18.86
C SER A 183 -2.48 -5.18 -17.77
N LEU A 184 -2.01 -5.95 -16.78
CA LEU A 184 -2.82 -6.41 -15.64
C LEU A 184 -3.05 -5.30 -14.60
N VAL A 185 -2.07 -4.43 -14.41
CA VAL A 185 -2.11 -3.42 -13.35
C VAL A 185 -2.63 -2.05 -13.81
N ASP A 186 -2.71 -1.79 -15.12
CA ASP A 186 -3.07 -0.48 -15.64
C ASP A 186 -4.46 0.01 -15.20
N ARG A 187 -5.44 -0.87 -15.06
CA ARG A 187 -6.78 -0.50 -14.56
C ARG A 187 -6.77 -0.05 -13.09
N TRP A 188 -5.74 -0.46 -12.34
CA TRP A 188 -5.60 -0.12 -10.93
C TRP A 188 -4.84 1.18 -10.68
N ARG A 189 -4.24 1.74 -11.73
CA ARG A 189 -3.48 2.99 -11.62
C ARG A 189 -4.38 4.16 -11.26
N ASN A 190 -3.88 4.97 -10.36
CA ASN A 190 -4.50 6.24 -10.02
C ASN A 190 -4.16 7.26 -11.12
N VAL A 191 -4.98 7.38 -12.16
CA VAL A 191 -4.80 8.40 -13.19
C VAL A 191 -5.15 9.76 -12.57
N ARG A 192 -4.13 10.55 -12.28
CA ARG A 192 -4.33 11.97 -11.94
C ARG A 192 -4.64 12.71 -13.22
N ILE A 193 -5.91 12.82 -13.57
CA ILE A 193 -6.32 13.83 -14.53
C ILE A 193 -6.02 15.17 -13.85
N LEU A 194 -5.11 15.95 -14.41
CA LEU A 194 -4.90 17.36 -14.04
C LEU A 194 -6.15 18.13 -14.43
N GLY A 195 -7.22 17.91 -13.70
CA GLY A 195 -8.49 18.60 -13.81
C GLY A 195 -8.53 19.71 -12.78
N GLY A 196 -8.56 20.91 -13.29
CA GLY A 196 -8.45 22.16 -12.61
C GLY A 196 -9.19 22.25 -11.29
N GLY A 197 -8.51 22.88 -10.34
CA GLY A 197 -9.20 23.50 -9.23
C GLY A 197 -10.16 24.56 -9.79
N VAL A 198 -11.40 24.47 -9.40
CA VAL A 198 -12.33 25.59 -9.34
C VAL A 198 -12.36 26.02 -7.90
#